data_d015b7e46592597f0a6c6f4e82a7192b
#
_entry.id   d015b7e46592597f0a6c6f4e82a7192b
#
_cell.length_a   1.000
_cell.length_b   1.000
_cell.length_c   1.000
_cell.angle_alpha   90.00
_cell.angle_beta   90.00
_cell.angle_gamma   90.00
#
_symmetry.space_group_name_H-M   'P 1'
#
loop_
_entity.id
_entity.type
_entity.pdbx_description
1 polymer ?
#
loop_
_entity_poly.entity_id
_entity_poly.type
_entity_poly.pdbx_seq_one_letter_code
_entity_poly.pdbx_strand_id
1 'polypeptide(L)'
;LDQWRELNKSPRWSAFHFYDQGREIAERCVRAPDTMRAIRLLPQPDVALRSPTAMFSVLQPKTRIPPHTGVANFRLVVHLPLVMPPHCGFRVGGETREWRIGEAWVFDDTIEHEAINDSDELRVVLIFDLWNPHLAPEEREMVRAMTAAARAYTG
;
A
#
# COMPACT_ATOMS: atom_id res chain seq x y z
N LEU A 1 6.57 -10.10 11.18
CA LEU A 1 6.52 -8.80 11.90
C LEU A 1 7.88 -8.11 11.98
N ASP A 2 8.99 -8.85 11.98
CA ASP A 2 10.35 -8.26 12.10
C ASP A 2 10.79 -7.55 10.81
N GLN A 3 10.41 -8.06 9.62
CA GLN A 3 10.72 -7.41 8.35
C GLN A 3 10.17 -5.97 8.28
N TRP A 4 8.97 -5.71 8.83
CA TRP A 4 8.36 -4.38 8.86
C TRP A 4 9.06 -3.43 9.83
N ARG A 5 9.61 -3.93 10.92
CA ARG A 5 10.42 -3.15 11.85
C ARG A 5 11.74 -2.72 11.23
N GLU A 6 12.37 -3.58 10.45
CA GLU A 6 13.59 -3.26 9.70
C GLU A 6 13.34 -2.23 8.60
N LEU A 7 12.27 -2.42 7.81
CA LEU A 7 11.87 -1.50 6.74
C LEU A 7 11.56 -0.09 7.26
N ASN A 8 10.87 0.02 8.39
CA ASN A 8 10.50 1.30 8.99
C ASN A 8 11.65 2.06 9.67
N LYS A 9 12.82 1.46 9.82
CA LYS A 9 13.99 2.12 10.41
C LYS A 9 14.79 2.97 9.41
N SER A 10 14.57 2.81 8.12
CA SER A 10 15.31 3.57 7.11
C SER A 10 14.74 4.98 6.97
N PRO A 11 15.53 6.04 7.25
CA PRO A 11 15.11 7.42 7.00
C PRO A 11 14.97 7.73 5.51
N ARG A 12 15.38 6.80 4.65
CA ARG A 12 15.39 6.94 3.19
C ARG A 12 14.10 6.45 2.53
N TRP A 13 13.24 5.77 3.27
CA TRP A 13 11.87 5.45 2.89
C TRP A 13 10.92 6.04 3.92
N SER A 14 9.99 6.85 3.45
CA SER A 14 8.97 7.48 4.29
C SER A 14 7.59 7.33 3.67
N ALA A 15 6.58 7.37 4.52
CA ALA A 15 5.19 7.27 4.09
C ALA A 15 4.34 8.37 4.74
N PHE A 16 3.55 9.06 3.92
CA PHE A 16 2.52 9.98 4.40
C PHE A 16 1.17 9.25 4.33
N HIS A 17 0.78 8.66 5.45
CA HIS A 17 -0.44 7.87 5.56
C HIS A 17 -1.69 8.76 5.67
N PHE A 18 -2.76 8.39 4.97
CA PHE A 18 -4.08 9.00 5.06
C PHE A 18 -5.00 8.26 6.03
N TYR A 19 -4.68 7.00 6.33
CA TYR A 19 -5.41 6.16 7.28
C TYR A 19 -4.48 5.66 8.38
N ASP A 20 -5.03 5.52 9.57
CA ASP A 20 -4.44 4.79 10.68
C ASP A 20 -5.43 3.72 11.13
N GLN A 21 -5.02 2.45 11.08
CA GLN A 21 -5.85 1.30 11.44
C GLN A 21 -7.24 1.31 10.75
N GLY A 22 -7.31 1.68 9.48
CA GLY A 22 -8.54 1.76 8.71
C GLY A 22 -9.38 3.01 8.98
N ARG A 23 -8.90 3.99 9.75
CA ARG A 23 -9.58 5.26 10.02
C ARG A 23 -8.86 6.43 9.38
N GLU A 24 -9.61 7.35 8.80
CA GLU A 24 -9.02 8.55 8.21
C GLU A 24 -8.30 9.42 9.26
N ILE A 25 -7.10 9.87 8.90
CA ILE A 25 -6.35 10.88 9.66
C ILE A 25 -6.76 12.25 9.11
N ALA A 26 -7.74 12.88 9.74
CA ALA A 26 -8.43 14.07 9.22
C ALA A 26 -7.47 15.19 8.82
N GLU A 27 -6.47 15.52 9.67
CA GLU A 27 -5.49 16.56 9.42
C GLU A 27 -4.57 16.27 8.23
N ARG A 28 -4.44 15.01 7.82
CA ARG A 28 -3.69 14.60 6.63
C ARG A 28 -4.57 14.58 5.39
N CYS A 29 -5.80 14.12 5.52
CA CYS A 29 -6.75 14.06 4.41
C CYS A 29 -7.06 15.45 3.84
N VAL A 30 -7.17 16.47 4.69
CA VAL A 30 -7.42 17.86 4.24
C VAL A 30 -6.26 18.47 3.47
N ARG A 31 -5.06 17.89 3.56
CA ARG A 31 -3.86 18.34 2.81
C ARG A 31 -3.81 17.80 1.37
N ALA A 32 -4.61 16.78 1.06
CA ALA A 32 -4.72 16.21 -0.28
C ALA A 32 -6.19 15.89 -0.63
N PRO A 33 -7.06 16.91 -0.67
CA PRO A 33 -8.51 16.71 -0.76
C PRO A 33 -8.94 16.03 -2.06
N ASP A 34 -8.28 16.32 -3.17
CA ASP A 34 -8.61 15.71 -4.46
C ASP A 34 -8.18 14.25 -4.52
N THR A 35 -7.03 13.91 -3.95
CA THR A 35 -6.58 12.53 -3.79
C THR A 35 -7.58 11.72 -2.97
N MET A 36 -8.00 12.26 -1.83
CA MET A 36 -8.95 11.59 -0.97
C MET A 36 -10.34 11.48 -1.59
N ARG A 37 -10.79 12.50 -2.34
CA ARG A 37 -12.04 12.43 -3.12
C ARG A 37 -12.01 11.29 -4.14
N ALA A 38 -10.89 11.12 -4.85
CA ALA A 38 -10.74 10.03 -5.82
C ALA A 38 -10.71 8.65 -5.12
N ILE A 39 -9.94 8.50 -4.05
CA ILE A 39 -9.81 7.23 -3.32
C ILE A 39 -11.14 6.79 -2.70
N ARG A 40 -11.92 7.69 -2.13
CA ARG A 40 -13.24 7.38 -1.53
C ARG A 40 -14.29 6.85 -2.52
N LEU A 41 -14.07 7.02 -3.82
CA LEU A 41 -14.94 6.47 -4.87
C LEU A 41 -14.59 5.02 -5.23
N LEU A 42 -13.46 4.50 -4.73
CA LEU A 42 -12.97 3.18 -5.06
C LEU A 42 -13.47 2.13 -4.04
N PRO A 43 -13.58 0.85 -4.45
CA PRO A 43 -14.03 -0.22 -3.57
C PRO A 43 -12.92 -0.63 -2.60
N GLN A 44 -12.57 0.25 -1.67
CA GLN A 44 -11.60 -0.05 -0.62
C GLN A 44 -12.17 -1.05 0.40
N PRO A 45 -11.33 -1.93 0.98
CA PRO A 45 -11.75 -2.78 2.06
C PRO A 45 -12.06 -1.97 3.33
N ASP A 46 -13.07 -2.37 4.07
CA ASP A 46 -13.46 -1.80 5.36
C ASP A 46 -13.29 -2.84 6.49
N VAL A 47 -12.07 -3.35 6.61
CA VAL A 47 -11.71 -4.38 7.60
C VAL A 47 -11.02 -3.71 8.80
N ALA A 48 -11.67 -3.73 9.95
CA ALA A 48 -11.22 -3.03 11.15
C ALA A 48 -9.75 -3.29 11.48
N LEU A 49 -8.98 -2.25 11.76
CA LEU A 49 -7.55 -2.23 12.09
C LEU A 49 -6.60 -2.68 10.95
N ARG A 50 -7.12 -2.98 9.78
CA ARG A 50 -6.34 -3.46 8.63
C ARG A 50 -6.48 -2.58 7.41
N SER A 51 -7.70 -2.21 7.08
CA SER A 51 -8.07 -1.48 5.85
C SER A 51 -9.27 -0.57 6.12
N PRO A 52 -9.44 0.51 5.36
CA PRO A 52 -8.64 0.88 4.19
C PRO A 52 -7.24 1.39 4.54
N THR A 53 -6.34 1.33 3.53
CA THR A 53 -5.02 1.96 3.57
C THR A 53 -4.85 2.88 2.36
N ALA A 54 -4.21 4.02 2.57
CA ALA A 54 -3.72 4.86 1.49
C ALA A 54 -2.56 5.72 1.99
N MET A 55 -1.54 5.91 1.16
CA MET A 55 -0.37 6.71 1.51
C MET A 55 0.40 7.22 0.30
N PHE A 56 1.09 8.33 0.45
CA PHE A 56 2.20 8.65 -0.42
C PHE A 56 3.46 7.95 0.10
N SER A 57 4.00 7.05 -0.70
CA SER A 57 5.27 6.36 -0.44
C SER A 57 6.40 7.09 -1.12
N VAL A 58 7.35 7.58 -0.35
CA VAL A 58 8.49 8.39 -0.80
C VAL A 58 9.78 7.60 -0.61
N LEU A 59 10.49 7.35 -1.71
CA LEU A 59 11.77 6.64 -1.70
C LEU A 59 12.88 7.58 -2.16
N GLN A 60 13.85 7.82 -1.29
CA GLN A 60 14.99 8.69 -1.55
C GLN A 60 15.89 8.14 -2.67
N PRO A 61 16.75 8.98 -3.28
CA PRO A 61 17.75 8.54 -4.24
C PRO A 61 18.59 7.36 -3.74
N LYS A 62 19.02 6.49 -4.66
CA LYS A 62 19.92 5.36 -4.38
C LYS A 62 19.45 4.49 -3.22
N THR A 63 18.15 4.20 -3.18
CA THR A 63 17.53 3.45 -2.08
C THR A 63 16.72 2.28 -2.61
N ARG A 64 16.76 1.18 -1.85
CA ARG A 64 15.98 -0.03 -2.12
C ARG A 64 15.07 -0.33 -0.91
N ILE A 65 13.84 -0.71 -1.19
CA ILE A 65 12.97 -1.44 -0.26
C ILE A 65 13.25 -2.91 -0.52
N PRO A 66 13.85 -3.65 0.43
CA PRO A 66 14.24 -5.04 0.22
C PRO A 66 13.03 -5.95 0.00
N PRO A 67 13.22 -7.18 -0.51
CA PRO A 67 12.16 -8.16 -0.68
C PRO A 67 11.35 -8.38 0.60
N HIS A 68 10.05 -8.29 0.48
CA HIS A 68 9.10 -8.47 1.59
C HIS A 68 7.74 -8.93 1.06
N THR A 69 6.86 -9.35 1.97
CA THR A 69 5.50 -9.76 1.67
C THR A 69 4.50 -9.01 2.52
N GLY A 70 3.32 -8.76 1.98
CA GLY A 70 2.15 -8.33 2.75
C GLY A 70 1.55 -9.47 3.58
N VAL A 71 0.53 -9.16 4.36
CA VAL A 71 -0.05 -10.07 5.36
C VAL A 71 -1.51 -10.44 5.10
N ALA A 72 -2.10 -9.96 4.00
CA ALA A 72 -3.53 -10.12 3.76
C ALA A 72 -3.85 -10.25 2.27
N ASN A 73 -4.51 -11.33 1.89
CA ASN A 73 -4.94 -11.63 0.53
C ASN A 73 -6.40 -11.25 0.22
N PHE A 74 -7.13 -10.71 1.20
CA PHE A 74 -8.48 -10.21 0.97
C PHE A 74 -8.50 -8.90 0.16
N ARG A 75 -7.34 -8.29 -0.03
CA ARG A 75 -7.12 -7.04 -0.76
C ARG A 75 -6.06 -7.20 -1.84
N LEU A 76 -6.11 -6.33 -2.82
CA LEU A 76 -5.01 -6.07 -3.74
C LEU A 76 -4.45 -4.68 -3.46
N VAL A 77 -3.16 -4.50 -3.70
CA VAL A 77 -2.48 -3.22 -3.54
C VAL A 77 -2.34 -2.55 -4.90
N VAL A 78 -2.63 -1.25 -4.93
CA VAL A 78 -2.49 -0.41 -6.12
C VAL A 78 -1.31 0.53 -5.92
N HIS A 79 -0.42 0.60 -6.91
CA HIS A 79 0.63 1.60 -7.04
C HIS A 79 0.31 2.54 -8.19
N LEU A 80 0.11 3.83 -7.89
CA LEU A 80 -0.03 4.88 -8.90
C LEU A 80 1.20 5.80 -8.82
N PRO A 81 2.13 5.72 -9.80
CA PRO A 81 3.32 6.57 -9.84
C PRO A 81 2.97 8.04 -10.07
N LEU A 82 3.48 8.91 -9.20
CA LEU A 82 3.26 10.37 -9.24
C LEU A 82 4.53 11.15 -9.59
N VAL A 83 5.67 10.75 -9.01
CA VAL A 83 7.00 11.27 -9.33
C VAL A 83 7.89 10.06 -9.58
N MET A 84 8.36 9.92 -10.79
CA MET A 84 9.07 8.72 -11.23
C MET A 84 10.27 9.11 -12.08
N PRO A 85 11.45 9.26 -11.47
CA PRO A 85 12.69 9.44 -12.20
C PRO A 85 13.09 8.13 -12.93
N PRO A 86 14.01 8.20 -13.91
CA PRO A 86 14.52 7.01 -14.57
C PRO A 86 15.21 6.06 -13.58
N HIS A 87 15.37 4.80 -13.97
CA HIS A 87 16.04 3.77 -13.15
C HIS A 87 15.31 3.45 -11.83
N CYS A 88 13.99 3.57 -11.82
CA CYS A 88 13.13 3.08 -10.77
C CYS A 88 12.43 1.81 -11.20
N GLY A 89 12.65 0.72 -10.46
CA GLY A 89 12.08 -0.60 -10.77
C GLY A 89 11.24 -1.16 -9.61
N PHE A 90 10.32 -2.03 -9.97
CA PHE A 90 9.49 -2.78 -9.05
C PHE A 90 9.40 -4.23 -9.49
N ARG A 91 9.74 -5.15 -8.58
CA ARG A 91 9.63 -6.59 -8.80
C ARG A 91 8.51 -7.17 -7.96
N VAL A 92 7.71 -8.02 -8.57
CA VAL A 92 6.72 -8.88 -7.89
C VAL A 92 6.96 -10.31 -8.35
N GLY A 93 7.26 -11.20 -7.43
CA GLY A 93 7.67 -12.56 -7.76
C GLY A 93 8.89 -12.59 -8.68
N GLY A 94 8.75 -13.22 -9.82
CA GLY A 94 9.79 -13.30 -10.86
C GLY A 94 9.78 -12.19 -11.89
N GLU A 95 8.85 -11.23 -11.80
CA GLU A 95 8.66 -10.21 -12.83
C GLU A 95 9.10 -8.83 -12.32
N THR A 96 9.98 -8.16 -13.07
CA THR A 96 10.41 -6.78 -12.81
C THR A 96 9.89 -5.85 -13.90
N ARG A 97 9.30 -4.74 -13.49
CA ARG A 97 8.81 -3.68 -14.39
C ARG A 97 9.28 -2.31 -13.92
N GLU A 98 9.39 -1.39 -14.88
CA GLU A 98 9.54 0.03 -14.60
C GLU A 98 8.16 0.68 -14.50
N TRP A 99 7.95 1.49 -13.47
CA TRP A 99 6.73 2.27 -13.35
C TRP A 99 6.66 3.36 -14.43
N ARG A 100 5.44 3.67 -14.86
CA ARG A 100 5.15 4.80 -15.74
C ARG A 100 4.16 5.74 -15.06
N ILE A 101 4.44 7.04 -15.09
CA ILE A 101 3.56 8.05 -14.48
C ILE A 101 2.15 7.93 -15.07
N GLY A 102 1.15 7.89 -14.19
CA GLY A 102 -0.27 7.80 -14.55
C GLY A 102 -0.77 6.38 -14.87
N GLU A 103 0.11 5.37 -14.92
CA GLU A 103 -0.28 3.97 -15.10
C GLU A 103 -0.35 3.27 -13.74
N ALA A 104 -1.56 2.96 -13.29
CA ALA A 104 -1.74 2.23 -12.03
C ALA A 104 -1.43 0.74 -12.21
N TRP A 105 -0.69 0.18 -11.27
CA TRP A 105 -0.45 -1.26 -11.18
C TRP A 105 -1.20 -1.84 -10.00
N VAL A 106 -1.80 -3.00 -10.21
CA VAL A 106 -2.53 -3.76 -9.19
C VAL A 106 -1.85 -5.10 -9.02
N PHE A 107 -1.54 -5.48 -7.79
CA PHE A 107 -0.90 -6.75 -7.49
C PHE A 107 -1.31 -7.29 -6.11
N ASP A 108 -1.10 -8.59 -5.92
CA ASP A 108 -1.23 -9.25 -4.62
C ASP A 108 0.07 -9.07 -3.83
N ASP A 109 0.04 -8.28 -2.77
CA ASP A 109 1.21 -7.99 -1.95
C ASP A 109 1.66 -9.15 -1.07
N THR A 110 0.89 -10.25 -1.00
CA THR A 110 1.34 -11.49 -0.35
C THR A 110 2.40 -12.23 -1.19
N ILE A 111 2.54 -11.89 -2.48
CA ILE A 111 3.66 -12.30 -3.30
C ILE A 111 4.87 -11.41 -2.96
N GLU A 112 6.04 -12.04 -2.80
CA GLU A 112 7.28 -11.30 -2.49
C GLU A 112 7.53 -10.20 -3.52
N HIS A 113 7.79 -8.99 -3.03
CA HIS A 113 8.03 -7.83 -3.88
C HIS A 113 9.09 -6.90 -3.28
N GLU A 114 9.72 -6.11 -4.16
CA GLU A 114 10.73 -5.13 -3.80
C GLU A 114 10.68 -3.92 -4.71
N ALA A 115 11.19 -2.79 -4.22
CA ALA A 115 11.24 -1.54 -4.97
C ALA A 115 12.66 -0.95 -4.97
N ILE A 116 13.06 -0.37 -6.10
CA ILE A 116 14.36 0.25 -6.28
C ILE A 116 14.19 1.67 -6.81
N ASN A 117 14.93 2.60 -6.24
CA ASN A 117 15.18 3.91 -6.81
C ASN A 117 16.69 4.06 -7.00
N ASP A 118 17.19 3.75 -8.20
CA ASP A 118 18.61 3.92 -8.55
C ASP A 118 18.89 5.25 -9.29
N SER A 119 18.01 6.20 -9.13
CA SER A 119 18.17 7.57 -9.62
C SER A 119 18.84 8.49 -8.59
N ASP A 120 19.10 9.72 -9.01
CA ASP A 120 19.59 10.81 -8.13
C ASP A 120 18.44 11.71 -7.63
N GLU A 121 17.19 11.34 -7.93
CA GLU A 121 15.99 12.06 -7.59
C GLU A 121 15.05 11.23 -6.73
N LEU A 122 14.14 11.89 -6.04
CA LEU A 122 13.16 11.26 -5.19
C LEU A 122 12.03 10.61 -6.02
N ARG A 123 11.58 9.41 -5.62
CA ARG A 123 10.44 8.69 -6.20
C ARG A 123 9.22 8.80 -5.28
N VAL A 124 8.04 9.15 -5.85
CA VAL A 124 6.76 9.17 -5.13
C VAL A 124 5.72 8.29 -5.83
N VAL A 125 5.11 7.40 -5.06
CA VAL A 125 4.00 6.54 -5.50
C VAL A 125 2.84 6.71 -4.53
N LEU A 126 1.63 6.92 -5.05
CA LEU A 126 0.40 6.76 -4.29
C LEU A 126 0.09 5.28 -4.19
N ILE A 127 0.03 4.77 -2.97
CA ILE A 127 -0.29 3.37 -2.66
C ILE A 127 -1.62 3.34 -1.92
N PHE A 128 -2.52 2.47 -2.35
CA PHE A 128 -3.79 2.21 -1.66
C PHE A 128 -4.26 0.78 -1.89
N ASP A 129 -5.21 0.32 -1.12
CA ASP A 129 -5.78 -1.02 -1.26
C ASP A 129 -7.19 -1.01 -1.85
N LEU A 130 -7.53 -2.10 -2.52
CA LEU A 130 -8.86 -2.42 -3.03
C LEU A 130 -9.29 -3.80 -2.54
N TRP A 131 -10.59 -4.04 -2.40
CA TRP A 131 -11.07 -5.40 -2.24
C TRP A 131 -10.54 -6.30 -3.35
N ASN A 132 -10.10 -7.51 -2.97
CA ASN A 132 -9.81 -8.53 -3.96
C ASN A 132 -11.12 -8.82 -4.74
N PRO A 133 -11.15 -8.60 -6.07
CA PRO A 133 -12.36 -8.72 -6.87
C PRO A 133 -12.89 -10.17 -6.96
N HIS A 134 -12.06 -11.15 -6.63
CA HIS A 134 -12.46 -12.56 -6.61
C HIS A 134 -13.25 -12.95 -5.36
N LEU A 135 -13.31 -12.08 -4.34
CA LEU A 135 -14.13 -12.32 -3.15
C LEU A 135 -15.59 -11.92 -3.40
N ALA A 136 -16.49 -12.88 -3.23
CA ALA A 136 -17.93 -12.63 -3.21
C ALA A 136 -18.32 -11.74 -2.02
N PRO A 137 -19.47 -11.05 -2.07
CA PRO A 137 -19.93 -10.21 -0.95
C PRO A 137 -19.96 -10.94 0.40
N GLU A 138 -20.42 -12.19 0.40
CA GLU A 138 -20.51 -13.04 1.59
C GLU A 138 -19.12 -13.36 2.17
N GLU A 139 -18.13 -13.57 1.31
CA GLU A 139 -16.73 -13.80 1.73
C GLU A 139 -16.12 -12.55 2.34
N ARG A 140 -16.45 -11.36 1.82
CA ARG A 140 -16.04 -10.08 2.42
C ARG A 140 -16.63 -9.90 3.82
N GLU A 141 -17.91 -10.28 4.02
CA GLU A 141 -18.52 -10.30 5.35
C GLU A 141 -17.81 -11.27 6.30
N MET A 142 -17.45 -12.46 5.81
CA MET A 142 -16.66 -13.41 6.59
C MET A 142 -15.30 -12.84 7.00
N VAL A 143 -14.60 -12.17 6.11
CA VAL A 143 -13.31 -11.52 6.42
C VAL A 143 -13.47 -10.48 7.53
N ARG A 144 -14.52 -9.63 7.47
CA ARG A 144 -14.82 -8.66 8.53
C ARG A 144 -15.08 -9.34 9.86
N ALA A 145 -15.95 -10.35 9.87
CA ALA A 145 -16.33 -11.08 11.08
C ALA A 145 -15.13 -11.82 11.71
N MET A 146 -14.33 -12.52 10.90
CA MET A 146 -13.13 -13.23 11.37
C MET A 146 -12.10 -12.27 11.96
N THR A 147 -11.86 -11.13 11.32
CA THR A 147 -10.91 -10.13 11.82
C THR A 147 -11.39 -9.53 13.15
N ALA A 148 -12.69 -9.25 13.27
CA ALA A 148 -13.28 -8.75 14.52
C ALA A 148 -13.19 -9.80 15.65
N ALA A 149 -13.48 -11.07 15.35
CA ALA A 149 -13.40 -12.16 16.32
C ALA A 149 -11.96 -12.42 16.78
N ALA A 150 -10.99 -12.45 15.86
CA ALA A 150 -9.57 -12.62 16.21
C ALA A 150 -9.08 -11.53 17.16
N ARG A 151 -9.54 -10.30 16.99
CA ARG A 151 -9.23 -9.19 17.91
C ARG A 151 -9.80 -9.42 19.31
N ALA A 152 -11.06 -9.86 19.41
CA ALA A 152 -11.70 -10.11 20.70
C ALA A 152 -10.99 -11.22 21.49
N TYR A 153 -10.29 -12.12 20.80
CA TYR A 153 -9.54 -13.22 21.41
C TYR A 153 -8.12 -12.82 21.85
N THR A 154 -7.50 -11.82 21.20
CA THR A 154 -6.10 -11.42 21.44
C THR A 154 -5.96 -10.14 22.27
N GLY A 155 -7.04 -9.44 22.56
CA GLY A 155 -7.10 -8.25 23.42
C GLY A 155 -7.45 -8.61 24.82
#